data_9a4e28054faa8c9dc9dcd3ed7fc20e67
#
_entry.id   9a4e28054faa8c9dc9dcd3ed7fc20e67
#
_cell.length_a   1.000
_cell.length_b   1.000
_cell.length_c   1.000
_cell.angle_alpha   90.00
_cell.angle_beta   90.00
_cell.angle_gamma   90.00
#
_symmetry.space_group_name_H-M   'P 1'
#
loop_
_entity.id
_entity.type
_entity.pdbx_description
1 polymer ?
#
loop_
_entity_poly.entity_id
_entity_poly.type
_entity_poly.pdbx_seq_one_letter_code
_entity_poly.pdbx_strand_id
1 'polypeptide(L)'
;RTEDQDYYWILEKAGLPYPEKIDRPEDIDCLVIVKLHHAQKKLERGFFTCASYKEYQEKSAALLAEGVIDQASLDGARIERYVIGPVFNLNFFYSPLAEEGERLELLGVDWRFESSLDGHVRLPAPQQMTMPIHQQIPEMTVVGHNTATIRESLLEKAFELGEKFIKA
;
A
#
# COMPACT_ATOMS: atom_id res chain seq x y z
N ARG A 1 -9.27 8.71 17.83
CA ARG A 1 -8.28 9.21 16.84
C ARG A 1 -8.68 10.63 16.46
N THR A 2 -7.78 11.58 16.60
CA THR A 2 -7.90 12.91 16.01
C THR A 2 -7.53 12.84 14.53
N GLU A 3 -7.96 13.79 13.70
CA GLU A 3 -7.62 13.84 12.26
C GLU A 3 -6.10 13.84 12.02
N ASP A 4 -5.33 14.36 12.96
CA ASP A 4 -3.86 14.40 12.92
C ASP A 4 -3.18 13.06 13.28
N GLN A 5 -3.93 12.08 13.79
CA GLN A 5 -3.42 10.76 14.18
C GLN A 5 -3.76 9.72 13.10
N ASP A 6 -3.22 9.92 11.93
CA ASP A 6 -3.39 9.00 10.81
C ASP A 6 -2.48 7.75 10.93
N TYR A 7 -2.55 6.92 9.93
CA TYR A 7 -1.73 5.74 9.80
C TYR A 7 -0.21 6.03 9.83
N TYR A 8 0.22 7.10 9.20
CA TYR A 8 1.65 7.48 9.17
C TYR A 8 2.15 7.94 10.54
N TRP A 9 1.33 8.70 11.26
CA TRP A 9 1.65 9.11 12.63
C TRP A 9 1.96 7.90 13.54
N ILE A 10 1.17 6.82 13.43
CA ILE A 10 1.42 5.59 14.18
C ILE A 10 2.73 4.93 13.75
N LEU A 11 2.98 4.82 12.44
CA LEU A 11 4.21 4.22 11.92
C LEU A 11 5.45 5.00 12.33
N GLU A 12 5.39 6.32 12.27
CA GLU A 12 6.47 7.22 12.70
C GLU A 12 6.73 7.06 14.20
N LYS A 13 5.68 7.10 15.02
CA LYS A 13 5.77 6.89 16.46
C LYS A 13 6.34 5.53 16.82
N ALA A 14 6.01 4.50 16.05
CA ALA A 14 6.53 3.14 16.20
C ALA A 14 7.98 2.98 15.68
N GLY A 15 8.53 3.98 14.99
CA GLY A 15 9.82 3.87 14.29
C GLY A 15 9.79 2.84 13.16
N LEU A 16 8.61 2.68 12.51
CA LEU A 16 8.40 1.75 11.41
C LEU A 16 8.57 2.44 10.05
N PRO A 17 9.16 1.75 9.06
CA PRO A 17 9.26 2.31 7.72
C PRO A 17 7.88 2.44 7.07
N TYR A 18 7.71 3.50 6.30
CA TYR A 18 6.53 3.73 5.48
C TYR A 18 6.94 4.39 4.15
N PRO A 19 6.09 4.35 3.11
CA PRO A 19 6.39 4.98 1.84
C PRO A 19 6.55 6.50 1.98
N GLU A 20 7.50 7.06 1.26
CA GLU A 20 7.70 8.51 1.18
C GLU A 20 6.43 9.18 0.66
N LYS A 21 5.99 10.24 1.35
CA LYS A 21 4.86 11.06 0.92
C LYS A 21 5.33 12.11 -0.07
N ILE A 22 4.51 12.37 -1.08
CA ILE A 22 4.67 13.50 -2.01
C ILE A 22 3.54 14.47 -1.69
N ASP A 23 3.89 15.67 -1.23
CA ASP A 23 2.90 16.63 -0.74
C ASP A 23 2.09 17.28 -1.85
N ARG A 24 2.69 17.47 -3.04
CA ARG A 24 2.05 18.12 -4.16
C ARG A 24 2.19 17.28 -5.44
N PRO A 25 1.13 17.17 -6.24
CA PRO A 25 1.20 16.42 -7.50
C PRO A 25 2.29 16.91 -8.46
N GLU A 26 2.61 18.21 -8.43
CA GLU A 26 3.65 18.83 -9.25
C GLU A 26 5.04 18.28 -8.94
N ASP A 27 5.26 17.75 -7.75
CA ASP A 27 6.55 17.23 -7.29
C ASP A 27 6.74 15.74 -7.66
N ILE A 28 5.81 15.15 -8.42
CA ILE A 28 5.92 13.75 -8.88
C ILE A 28 7.02 13.62 -9.90
N ASP A 29 8.14 13.01 -9.50
CA ASP A 29 9.32 12.72 -10.33
C ASP A 29 9.66 11.22 -10.43
N CYS A 30 8.86 10.37 -9.80
CA CYS A 30 9.03 8.93 -9.73
C CYS A 30 7.68 8.21 -9.78
N LEU A 31 7.72 6.88 -9.83
CA LEU A 31 6.49 6.09 -9.75
C LEU A 31 5.84 6.24 -8.38
N VAL A 32 4.59 6.67 -8.38
CA VAL A 32 3.78 6.89 -7.18
C VAL A 32 2.45 6.16 -7.26
N ILE A 33 1.85 5.94 -6.10
CA ILE A 33 0.46 5.53 -5.96
C ILE A 33 -0.33 6.71 -5.36
N VAL A 34 -1.41 7.08 -6.01
CA VAL A 34 -2.37 8.10 -5.55
C VAL A 34 -3.53 7.37 -4.90
N LYS A 35 -3.67 7.48 -3.59
CA LYS A 35 -4.71 6.83 -2.79
C LYS A 35 -5.82 7.82 -2.49
N LEU A 36 -7.00 7.55 -3.01
CA LEU A 36 -8.20 8.36 -2.82
C LEU A 36 -8.86 8.04 -1.49
N HIS A 37 -9.44 9.05 -0.85
CA HIS A 37 -10.01 8.87 0.50
C HIS A 37 -11.29 8.01 0.47
N HIS A 38 -12.10 8.12 -0.60
CA HIS A 38 -13.33 7.35 -0.80
C HIS A 38 -13.48 7.02 -2.28
N ALA A 39 -13.48 5.75 -2.64
CA ALA A 39 -13.94 5.32 -3.96
C ALA A 39 -15.45 5.08 -3.90
N GLN A 40 -16.24 5.92 -4.55
CA GLN A 40 -17.69 5.82 -4.44
C GLN A 40 -18.33 4.71 -5.30
N LYS A 41 -17.67 4.20 -6.32
CA LYS A 41 -18.26 3.15 -7.18
C LYS A 41 -17.22 2.28 -7.87
N LYS A 42 -17.34 0.97 -7.77
CA LYS A 42 -16.71 -0.09 -8.57
C LYS A 42 -15.22 -0.39 -8.36
N LEU A 43 -14.42 0.48 -7.78
CA LEU A 43 -13.06 0.13 -7.40
C LEU A 43 -13.09 -0.25 -5.92
N GLU A 44 -12.73 -1.47 -5.61
CA GLU A 44 -12.55 -1.94 -4.22
C GLU A 44 -11.58 -1.06 -3.44
N ARG A 45 -10.73 -0.31 -4.15
CA ARG A 45 -9.83 0.70 -3.62
C ARG A 45 -9.69 1.84 -4.61
N GLY A 46 -9.97 3.05 -4.16
CA GLY A 46 -9.73 4.24 -4.94
C GLY A 46 -8.24 4.56 -5.00
N PHE A 47 -7.54 4.05 -5.99
CA PHE A 47 -6.18 4.47 -6.27
C PHE A 47 -5.86 4.36 -7.76
N PHE A 48 -4.87 5.13 -8.17
CA PHE A 48 -4.21 4.98 -9.47
C PHE A 48 -2.71 5.23 -9.32
N THR A 49 -1.94 4.83 -10.32
CA THR A 49 -0.49 5.03 -10.34
C THR A 49 -0.10 5.97 -11.45
N CYS A 50 0.94 6.77 -11.24
CA CYS A 50 1.53 7.64 -12.26
C CYS A 50 3.01 7.87 -11.94
N ALA A 51 3.77 8.33 -12.93
CA ALA A 51 5.20 8.54 -12.80
C ALA A 51 5.63 10.00 -13.11
N SER A 52 4.67 10.87 -13.37
CA SER A 52 4.89 12.29 -13.62
C SER A 52 3.64 13.08 -13.33
N TYR A 53 3.78 14.39 -13.13
CA TYR A 53 2.65 15.30 -13.00
C TYR A 53 1.72 15.26 -14.20
N LYS A 54 2.27 15.15 -15.41
CA LYS A 54 1.46 15.04 -16.64
C LYS A 54 0.56 13.81 -16.60
N GLU A 55 1.10 12.63 -16.26
CA GLU A 55 0.32 11.41 -16.12
C GLU A 55 -0.74 11.52 -15.02
N TYR A 56 -0.40 12.18 -13.90
CA TYR A 56 -1.35 12.47 -12.84
C TYR A 56 -2.55 13.26 -13.35
N GLN A 57 -2.30 14.35 -14.11
CA GLN A 57 -3.37 15.18 -14.68
C GLN A 57 -4.24 14.39 -15.68
N GLU A 58 -3.61 13.63 -16.57
CA GLU A 58 -4.33 12.84 -17.58
C GLU A 58 -5.23 11.78 -16.94
N LYS A 59 -4.68 11.01 -15.98
CA LYS A 59 -5.41 9.93 -15.30
C LYS A 59 -6.51 10.46 -14.38
N SER A 60 -6.23 11.49 -13.59
CA SER A 60 -7.24 12.10 -12.72
C SER A 60 -8.40 12.71 -13.54
N ALA A 61 -8.09 13.41 -14.65
CA ALA A 61 -9.13 13.96 -15.53
C ALA A 61 -10.00 12.87 -16.16
N ALA A 62 -9.40 11.75 -16.58
CA ALA A 62 -10.16 10.62 -17.13
C ALA A 62 -11.09 10.00 -16.08
N LEU A 63 -10.60 9.73 -14.87
CA LEU A 63 -11.39 9.16 -13.78
C LEU A 63 -12.54 10.09 -13.32
N LEU A 64 -12.30 11.40 -13.32
CA LEU A 64 -13.35 12.40 -13.05
C LEU A 64 -14.40 12.41 -14.16
N ALA A 65 -13.99 12.39 -15.44
CA ALA A 65 -14.88 12.39 -16.58
C ALA A 65 -15.76 11.14 -16.65
N GLU A 66 -15.23 10.00 -16.26
CA GLU A 66 -15.95 8.73 -16.16
C GLU A 66 -16.85 8.63 -14.92
N GLY A 67 -16.77 9.60 -14.00
CA GLY A 67 -17.50 9.60 -12.74
C GLY A 67 -17.09 8.47 -11.78
N VAL A 68 -15.87 7.97 -11.93
CA VAL A 68 -15.29 6.96 -11.05
C VAL A 68 -14.89 7.57 -9.71
N ILE A 69 -14.42 8.82 -9.76
CA ILE A 69 -14.06 9.64 -8.60
C ILE A 69 -14.74 11.01 -8.68
N ASP A 70 -14.81 11.71 -7.56
CA ASP A 70 -15.17 13.11 -7.49
C ASP A 70 -13.97 14.00 -7.12
N GLN A 71 -14.11 15.31 -7.29
CA GLN A 71 -13.04 16.27 -7.01
C GLN A 71 -12.65 16.24 -5.53
N ALA A 72 -13.58 16.10 -4.61
CA ALA A 72 -13.31 16.06 -3.18
C ALA A 72 -12.44 14.86 -2.79
N SER A 73 -12.69 13.70 -3.42
CA SER A 73 -11.84 12.51 -3.24
C SER A 73 -10.42 12.72 -3.76
N LEU A 74 -10.28 13.46 -4.87
CA LEU A 74 -8.98 13.79 -5.44
C LEU A 74 -8.22 14.81 -4.59
N ASP A 75 -8.91 15.85 -4.10
CA ASP A 75 -8.32 16.89 -3.25
C ASP A 75 -7.84 16.32 -1.90
N GLY A 76 -8.51 15.29 -1.39
CA GLY A 76 -8.11 14.55 -0.19
C GLY A 76 -7.16 13.38 -0.46
N ALA A 77 -6.70 13.19 -1.68
CA ALA A 77 -5.87 12.05 -2.05
C ALA A 77 -4.48 12.13 -1.40
N ARG A 78 -3.92 10.95 -1.10
CA ARG A 78 -2.53 10.82 -0.66
C ARG A 78 -1.68 10.31 -1.79
N ILE A 79 -0.55 10.97 -2.00
CA ILE A 79 0.44 10.56 -2.99
C ILE A 79 1.63 9.95 -2.25
N GLU A 80 1.98 8.74 -2.61
CA GLU A 80 3.08 8.01 -1.98
C GLU A 80 3.99 7.43 -3.05
N ARG A 81 5.29 7.44 -2.79
CA ARG A 81 6.24 6.68 -3.62
C ARG A 81 5.81 5.21 -3.65
N TYR A 82 5.70 4.63 -4.83
CA TYR A 82 5.35 3.23 -4.97
C TYR A 82 6.51 2.34 -4.50
N VAL A 83 6.23 1.45 -3.55
CA VAL A 83 7.22 0.49 -3.06
C VAL A 83 7.20 -0.74 -3.96
N ILE A 84 8.29 -0.92 -4.72
CA ILE A 84 8.43 -2.05 -5.65
C ILE A 84 8.88 -3.28 -4.88
N GLY A 85 8.22 -4.41 -5.13
CA GLY A 85 8.55 -5.69 -4.53
C GLY A 85 7.32 -6.57 -4.29
N PRO A 86 7.50 -7.80 -3.81
CA PRO A 86 6.39 -8.65 -3.41
C PRO A 86 5.67 -8.07 -2.18
N VAL A 87 4.35 -8.14 -2.19
CA VAL A 87 3.50 -7.61 -1.12
C VAL A 87 2.90 -8.77 -0.35
N PHE A 88 3.12 -8.79 0.97
CA PHE A 88 2.51 -9.75 1.87
C PHE A 88 1.66 -9.04 2.91
N ASN A 89 0.54 -9.64 3.27
CA ASN A 89 -0.25 -9.26 4.42
C ASN A 89 0.12 -10.17 5.59
N LEU A 90 0.48 -9.56 6.70
CA LEU A 90 0.74 -10.25 7.97
C LEU A 90 -0.47 -10.05 8.85
N ASN A 91 -1.20 -11.10 9.12
CA ASN A 91 -2.43 -11.05 9.89
C ASN A 91 -2.13 -11.32 11.35
N PHE A 92 -2.08 -10.28 12.16
CA PHE A 92 -1.84 -10.38 13.59
C PHE A 92 -3.14 -10.27 14.39
N PHE A 93 -3.19 -11.02 15.47
CA PHE A 93 -4.16 -10.85 16.53
C PHE A 93 -3.46 -10.32 17.79
N TYR A 94 -4.04 -9.33 18.44
CA TYR A 94 -3.57 -8.80 19.70
C TYR A 94 -4.64 -8.94 20.78
N SER A 95 -4.28 -9.58 21.89
CA SER A 95 -5.14 -9.70 23.06
C SER A 95 -4.61 -8.92 24.24
N PRO A 96 -5.28 -7.86 24.69
CA PRO A 96 -4.88 -7.14 25.91
C PRO A 96 -5.07 -7.97 27.18
N LEU A 97 -5.82 -9.07 27.09
CA LEU A 97 -6.12 -9.96 28.21
C LEU A 97 -5.10 -11.07 28.41
N ALA A 98 -4.23 -11.31 27.41
CA ALA A 98 -3.17 -12.30 27.51
C ALA A 98 -1.99 -11.78 28.35
N GLU A 99 -1.15 -12.70 28.83
CA GLU A 99 0.08 -12.36 29.56
C GLU A 99 1.06 -11.59 28.67
N GLU A 100 1.94 -10.80 29.29
CA GLU A 100 2.95 -10.07 28.57
C GLU A 100 3.91 -11.06 27.87
N GLY A 101 4.09 -10.89 26.57
CA GLY A 101 4.83 -11.81 25.70
C GLY A 101 3.96 -12.78 24.90
N GLU A 102 2.71 -13.00 25.32
CA GLU A 102 1.73 -13.84 24.58
C GLU A 102 0.61 -13.03 23.92
N ARG A 103 0.71 -11.71 23.97
CA ARG A 103 -0.37 -10.82 23.50
C ARG A 103 -0.48 -10.72 21.99
N LEU A 104 0.61 -10.97 21.26
CA LEU A 104 0.65 -10.85 19.83
C LEU A 104 0.83 -12.21 19.16
N GLU A 105 -0.15 -12.61 18.38
CA GLU A 105 -0.12 -13.86 17.61
C GLU A 105 -0.19 -13.56 16.12
N LEU A 106 0.62 -14.24 15.32
CA LEU A 106 0.52 -14.24 13.87
C LEU A 106 -0.46 -15.34 13.45
N LEU A 107 -1.63 -14.93 12.97
CA LEU A 107 -2.66 -15.86 12.50
C LEU A 107 -2.35 -16.46 11.13
N GLY A 108 -1.59 -15.74 10.32
CA GLY A 108 -1.19 -16.21 9.00
C GLY A 108 -0.59 -15.11 8.15
N VAL A 109 -0.04 -15.55 7.04
CA VAL A 109 0.49 -14.69 5.99
C VAL A 109 -0.30 -14.97 4.73
N ASP A 110 -0.75 -13.94 4.07
CA ASP A 110 -1.33 -14.03 2.75
C ASP A 110 -0.75 -13.00 1.79
N TRP A 111 -0.94 -13.20 0.54
CA TRP A 111 -0.67 -12.24 -0.49
C TRP A 111 -1.91 -12.01 -1.34
N ARG A 112 -1.97 -10.83 -1.91
CA ARG A 112 -3.10 -10.43 -2.72
C ARG A 112 -2.89 -10.89 -4.15
N PHE A 113 -3.90 -11.55 -4.70
CA PHE A 113 -3.96 -11.88 -6.13
C PHE A 113 -4.46 -10.66 -6.90
N GLU A 114 -3.62 -10.14 -7.76
CA GLU A 114 -3.94 -9.00 -8.60
C GLU A 114 -3.76 -9.40 -10.06
N SER A 115 -4.83 -9.33 -10.85
CA SER A 115 -4.93 -9.99 -12.17
C SER A 115 -3.80 -9.63 -13.13
N SER A 116 -3.52 -8.36 -13.30
CA SER A 116 -2.48 -7.90 -14.22
C SER A 116 -1.09 -7.82 -13.61
N LEU A 117 -1.01 -7.82 -12.27
CA LEU A 117 0.24 -7.70 -11.51
C LEU A 117 0.79 -9.01 -10.97
N ASP A 118 0.02 -10.09 -11.00
CA ASP A 118 0.43 -11.34 -10.34
C ASP A 118 1.81 -11.82 -10.80
N GLY A 119 2.10 -11.69 -12.09
CA GLY A 119 3.42 -11.99 -12.63
C GLY A 119 4.53 -11.04 -12.13
N HIS A 120 4.23 -9.77 -11.96
CA HIS A 120 5.18 -8.74 -11.54
C HIS A 120 5.54 -8.86 -10.07
N VAL A 121 4.55 -9.02 -9.19
CA VAL A 121 4.80 -9.10 -7.74
C VAL A 121 5.53 -10.38 -7.33
N ARG A 122 5.59 -11.37 -8.22
CA ARG A 122 6.39 -12.58 -8.04
C ARG A 122 7.86 -12.40 -8.39
N LEU A 123 8.19 -11.38 -9.17
CA LEU A 123 9.58 -11.09 -9.51
C LEU A 123 10.31 -10.46 -8.32
N PRO A 124 11.58 -10.78 -8.10
CA PRO A 124 12.42 -10.05 -7.17
C PRO A 124 12.45 -8.55 -7.50
N ALA A 125 12.50 -7.69 -6.47
CA ALA A 125 12.48 -6.25 -6.65
C ALA A 125 13.54 -5.72 -7.65
N PRO A 126 14.79 -6.21 -7.68
CA PRO A 126 15.75 -5.79 -8.69
C PRO A 126 15.32 -6.06 -10.14
N GLN A 127 14.57 -7.14 -10.37
CA GLN A 127 14.04 -7.45 -11.69
C GLN A 127 12.85 -6.55 -12.04
N GLN A 128 11.96 -6.29 -11.09
CA GLN A 128 10.87 -5.34 -11.30
C GLN A 128 11.40 -3.95 -11.66
N MET A 129 12.46 -3.50 -11.00
CA MET A 129 13.07 -2.19 -11.25
C MET A 129 13.72 -2.05 -12.64
N THR A 130 14.08 -3.16 -13.30
CA THR A 130 14.63 -3.13 -14.67
C THR A 130 13.56 -3.01 -15.75
N MET A 131 12.29 -3.15 -15.39
CA MET A 131 11.18 -3.05 -16.36
C MET A 131 10.92 -1.59 -16.73
N PRO A 132 10.44 -1.31 -17.94
CA PRO A 132 9.97 0.02 -18.29
C PRO A 132 8.89 0.49 -17.32
N ILE A 133 8.91 1.75 -16.94
CA ILE A 133 8.06 2.29 -15.87
C ILE A 133 6.56 2.03 -16.09
N HIS A 134 6.08 2.08 -17.33
CA HIS A 134 4.71 1.79 -17.71
C HIS A 134 4.34 0.30 -17.60
N GLN A 135 5.33 -0.59 -17.47
CA GLN A 135 5.15 -2.03 -17.26
C GLN A 135 5.40 -2.44 -15.80
N GLN A 136 5.93 -1.54 -14.98
CA GLN A 136 6.16 -1.84 -13.56
C GLN A 136 4.85 -2.01 -12.81
N ILE A 137 3.81 -1.27 -13.22
CA ILE A 137 2.46 -1.41 -12.66
C ILE A 137 1.42 -1.24 -13.76
N PRO A 138 0.93 -2.33 -14.32
CA PRO A 138 -0.30 -2.32 -15.11
C PRO A 138 -1.52 -2.06 -14.23
N GLU A 139 -2.70 -2.09 -14.78
CA GLU A 139 -3.94 -1.97 -14.02
C GLU A 139 -4.02 -3.01 -12.90
N MET A 140 -4.39 -2.56 -11.72
CA MET A 140 -4.49 -3.38 -10.53
C MET A 140 -5.95 -3.71 -10.25
N THR A 141 -6.32 -4.97 -10.42
CA THR A 141 -7.63 -5.49 -10.01
C THR A 141 -7.42 -6.64 -9.04
N VAL A 142 -7.86 -6.46 -7.80
CA VAL A 142 -7.79 -7.53 -6.80
C VAL A 142 -8.83 -8.58 -7.14
N VAL A 143 -8.38 -9.81 -7.40
CA VAL A 143 -9.24 -10.94 -7.74
C VAL A 143 -9.34 -11.97 -6.60
N GLY A 144 -8.53 -11.83 -5.57
CA GLY A 144 -8.57 -12.72 -4.40
C GLY A 144 -7.36 -12.58 -3.50
N HIS A 145 -7.34 -13.42 -2.48
CA HIS A 145 -6.23 -13.59 -1.55
C HIS A 145 -5.80 -15.05 -1.51
N ASN A 146 -4.52 -15.29 -1.33
CA ASN A 146 -3.97 -16.63 -1.21
C ASN A 146 -3.07 -16.73 0.01
N THR A 147 -3.16 -17.83 0.75
CA THR A 147 -2.23 -18.09 1.84
C THR A 147 -0.81 -18.23 1.29
N ALA A 148 0.16 -17.71 2.01
CA ALA A 148 1.55 -17.73 1.64
C ALA A 148 2.43 -18.18 2.81
N THR A 149 3.56 -18.78 2.46
CA THR A 149 4.64 -19.01 3.43
C THR A 149 5.79 -18.06 3.12
N ILE A 150 6.38 -17.52 4.16
CA ILE A 150 7.61 -16.70 4.06
C ILE A 150 8.72 -17.36 4.86
N ARG A 151 9.96 -16.98 4.58
CA ARG A 151 11.14 -17.51 5.30
C ARG A 151 11.04 -17.20 6.80
N GLU A 152 11.51 -18.11 7.64
CA GLU A 152 11.53 -17.94 9.10
C GLU A 152 12.20 -16.61 9.53
N SER A 153 13.32 -16.24 8.92
CA SER A 153 13.98 -14.96 9.18
C SER A 153 13.13 -13.72 8.87
N LEU A 154 12.16 -13.83 7.96
CA LEU A 154 11.20 -12.77 7.69
C LEU A 154 10.05 -12.78 8.70
N LEU A 155 9.68 -13.95 9.22
CA LEU A 155 8.71 -14.07 10.30
C LEU A 155 9.19 -13.42 11.58
N GLU A 156 10.43 -13.65 11.99
CA GLU A 156 11.03 -12.98 13.15
C GLU A 156 10.94 -11.47 13.00
N LYS A 157 11.34 -10.96 11.83
CA LYS A 157 11.23 -9.53 11.53
C LYS A 157 9.79 -9.02 11.51
N ALA A 158 8.85 -9.82 11.04
CA ALA A 158 7.43 -9.49 11.06
C ALA A 158 6.90 -9.33 12.49
N PHE A 159 7.29 -10.22 13.41
CA PHE A 159 6.95 -10.10 14.82
C PHE A 159 7.55 -8.84 15.45
N GLU A 160 8.81 -8.52 15.19
CA GLU A 160 9.45 -7.29 15.68
C GLU A 160 8.68 -6.04 15.22
N LEU A 161 8.24 -6.02 13.95
CA LEU A 161 7.46 -4.92 13.40
C LEU A 161 6.07 -4.84 14.05
N GLY A 162 5.40 -5.98 14.22
CA GLY A 162 4.11 -6.09 14.90
C GLY A 162 4.16 -5.60 16.35
N GLU A 163 5.18 -6.01 17.10
CA GLU A 163 5.39 -5.55 18.47
C GLU A 163 5.63 -4.03 18.57
N LYS A 164 6.44 -3.48 17.68
CA LYS A 164 6.66 -2.03 17.63
C LYS A 164 5.37 -1.27 17.34
N PHE A 165 4.58 -1.78 16.40
CA PHE A 165 3.30 -1.17 16.05
C PHE A 165 2.31 -1.15 17.22
N ILE A 166 2.25 -2.21 18.01
CA ILE A 166 1.32 -2.32 19.15
C ILE A 166 1.76 -1.46 20.32
N LYS A 167 3.07 -1.27 20.52
CA LYS A 167 3.61 -0.45 21.61
C LYS A 167 3.49 1.07 21.35
N ALA A 168 3.19 1.48 20.14
CA ALA A 168 3.05 2.88 19.73
C ALA A 168 1.66 3.43 20.00
#